data_d6f477ac13b650fe4955ff3573a75810
#
_entry.id   d6f477ac13b650fe4955ff3573a75810
#
_cell.length_a   1.000
_cell.length_b   1.000
_cell.length_c   1.000
_cell.angle_alpha   90.00
_cell.angle_beta   90.00
_cell.angle_gamma   90.00
#
_symmetry.space_group_name_H-M   'P 1'
#
loop_
_entity.id
_entity.type
_entity.pdbx_description
1 polymer ?
#
loop_
_entity_poly.entity_id
_entity_poly.type
_entity_poly.pdbx_seq_one_letter_code
_entity_poly.pdbx_strand_id
1 'polypeptide(L)'
;MLTILSNARVFAPEDLGIKNLLLGGGRILAVSDDQLEATGAVIIDCEGRTLIPGFIDGHAHITGGGGENGFSTRVPAPLLSQYTSAGVSTVVGVLGTDDTTRDTRSVVAQVYALREQGLGVYCHTGGYHVPPATLTGSVRDDIVFIEPVIGVGELAISDHRSSQPGLEELLRIASDAHVAGLITGKAGIVHLHLGDGERGLDLVRRGLEGSELPARVFNPTHVNRQSALLEEATALAKRGCYVDATAFPVDENDPAVDAADALIQFIDAGGPLEKFTISSDGGGCLPVFDDTGRMTQMGIGLADELPRTFKSLLDQGMPLAEALSVFTSNPAELLRFNDRGRISLGMRADLVLLTEDHAIRDVIVGGQWHVRDGQPVIRGQFEPANASPSESS
;
A
#
# COMPACT_ATOMS: atom_id res chain seq x y z
N MET A 1 23.84 15.20 -2.72
CA MET A 1 23.54 16.48 -2.01
C MET A 1 23.19 16.12 -0.58
N LEU A 2 23.66 16.93 0.40
CA LEU A 2 23.23 16.82 1.80
C LEU A 2 22.09 17.80 2.05
N THR A 3 21.09 17.39 2.83
CA THR A 3 19.97 18.24 3.22
C THR A 3 19.76 18.11 4.73
N ILE A 4 19.63 19.22 5.42
CA ILE A 4 19.21 19.26 6.82
C ILE A 4 17.77 19.76 6.85
N LEU A 5 16.89 18.93 7.41
CA LEU A 5 15.55 19.33 7.80
C LEU A 5 15.63 19.74 9.26
N SER A 6 15.47 21.03 9.56
CA SER A 6 15.53 21.54 10.91
C SER A 6 14.16 21.82 11.48
N ASN A 7 14.02 21.72 12.81
CA ASN A 7 12.82 22.11 13.53
C ASN A 7 11.55 21.38 13.03
N ALA A 8 11.62 20.07 12.84
CA ALA A 8 10.48 19.23 12.45
C ALA A 8 9.88 18.52 13.70
N ARG A 9 8.58 18.52 13.87
CA ARG A 9 7.92 17.60 14.82
C ARG A 9 7.81 16.22 14.21
N VAL A 10 8.63 15.29 14.65
CA VAL A 10 8.80 13.99 14.05
C VAL A 10 7.91 12.93 14.67
N PHE A 11 7.15 12.23 13.83
CA PHE A 11 6.48 10.98 14.17
C PHE A 11 7.08 9.82 13.39
N ALA A 12 7.36 8.66 14.06
CA ALA A 12 8.19 7.60 13.48
C ALA A 12 7.71 6.13 13.61
N PRO A 13 6.46 5.72 13.79
CA PRO A 13 5.23 6.49 13.99
C PRO A 13 5.08 7.15 15.36
N GLU A 14 5.83 6.74 16.37
CA GLU A 14 5.80 7.33 17.72
C GLU A 14 6.22 8.81 17.70
N ASP A 15 5.64 9.64 18.56
CA ASP A 15 6.01 11.05 18.67
C ASP A 15 7.42 11.20 19.28
N LEU A 16 8.37 11.61 18.46
CA LEU A 16 9.76 11.87 18.89
C LEU A 16 9.99 13.34 19.32
N GLY A 17 8.97 14.18 19.25
CA GLY A 17 9.09 15.63 19.49
C GLY A 17 9.80 16.37 18.35
N ILE A 18 10.32 17.56 18.65
CA ILE A 18 11.03 18.38 17.67
C ILE A 18 12.43 17.80 17.45
N LYS A 19 12.78 17.55 16.17
CA LYS A 19 14.06 16.99 15.76
C LYS A 19 14.63 17.72 14.54
N ASN A 20 15.93 17.52 14.38
CA ASN A 20 16.67 17.90 13.18
C ASN A 20 17.16 16.61 12.50
N LEU A 21 17.00 16.53 11.18
CA LEU A 21 17.41 15.38 10.39
C LEU A 21 18.47 15.76 9.38
N LEU A 22 19.51 14.95 9.23
CA LEU A 22 20.47 15.04 8.12
C LEU A 22 20.14 13.94 7.10
N LEU A 23 19.93 14.34 5.86
CA LEU A 23 19.68 13.46 4.73
C LEU A 23 20.86 13.46 3.77
N GLY A 24 21.23 12.29 3.25
CA GLY A 24 22.28 12.15 2.25
C GLY A 24 22.31 10.76 1.63
N GLY A 25 22.60 10.66 0.33
CA GLY A 25 22.63 9.39 -0.38
C GLY A 25 21.32 8.62 -0.36
N GLY A 26 20.19 9.32 -0.27
CA GLY A 26 18.86 8.71 -0.21
C GLY A 26 18.48 8.15 1.17
N ARG A 27 19.27 8.44 2.21
CA ARG A 27 19.08 7.90 3.56
C ARG A 27 19.08 8.98 4.62
N ILE A 28 18.53 8.63 5.79
CA ILE A 28 18.58 9.43 7.01
C ILE A 28 19.94 9.14 7.67
N LEU A 29 20.80 10.15 7.72
CA LEU A 29 22.16 10.03 8.27
C LEU A 29 22.25 10.45 9.73
N ALA A 30 21.31 11.26 10.22
CA ALA A 30 21.16 11.60 11.63
C ALA A 30 19.72 12.01 11.97
N VAL A 31 19.31 11.78 13.21
CA VAL A 31 18.13 12.36 13.85
C VAL A 31 18.58 12.86 15.21
N SER A 32 18.43 14.16 15.50
CA SER A 32 19.02 14.82 16.67
C SER A 32 18.09 15.86 17.28
N ASP A 33 18.19 16.03 18.59
CA ASP A 33 17.61 17.17 19.32
C ASP A 33 18.45 18.45 19.10
N ASP A 34 19.76 18.28 18.91
CA ASP A 34 20.68 19.39 18.69
C ASP A 34 20.68 19.83 17.23
N GLN A 35 21.08 21.08 17.01
CA GLN A 35 21.30 21.59 15.66
C GLN A 35 22.36 20.75 14.94
N LEU A 36 22.09 20.45 13.68
CA LEU A 36 23.01 19.71 12.84
C LEU A 36 23.75 20.67 11.91
N GLU A 37 25.06 20.42 11.72
CA GLU A 37 25.88 21.11 10.78
C GLU A 37 26.55 20.13 9.83
N ALA A 38 26.51 20.42 8.52
CA ALA A 38 27.20 19.64 7.52
C ALA A 38 27.67 20.58 6.39
N THR A 39 28.96 20.54 6.06
CA THR A 39 29.52 21.40 5.01
C THR A 39 28.83 21.16 3.67
N GLY A 40 28.27 22.22 3.09
CA GLY A 40 27.57 22.17 1.81
C GLY A 40 26.16 21.59 1.86
N ALA A 41 25.59 21.37 3.04
CA ALA A 41 24.22 20.99 3.18
C ALA A 41 23.26 22.15 2.89
N VAL A 42 22.14 21.83 2.26
CA VAL A 42 20.99 22.74 2.16
C VAL A 42 20.19 22.60 3.45
N ILE A 43 19.92 23.71 4.14
CA ILE A 43 19.13 23.72 5.37
C ILE A 43 17.71 24.18 5.02
N ILE A 44 16.72 23.40 5.47
CA ILE A 44 15.30 23.67 5.30
C ILE A 44 14.65 23.66 6.69
N ASP A 45 14.13 24.81 7.11
CA ASP A 45 13.38 24.93 8.34
C ASP A 45 11.95 24.37 8.12
N CYS A 46 11.58 23.35 8.88
CA CYS A 46 10.23 22.75 8.84
C CYS A 46 9.22 23.56 9.68
N GLU A 47 9.66 24.63 10.37
CA GLU A 47 8.78 25.55 11.14
C GLU A 47 7.91 24.85 12.19
N GLY A 48 8.39 23.76 12.78
CA GLY A 48 7.65 22.96 13.74
C GLY A 48 6.56 22.06 13.14
N ARG A 49 6.46 21.97 11.81
CA ARG A 49 5.46 21.13 11.14
C ARG A 49 5.71 19.64 11.40
N THR A 50 4.63 18.87 11.30
CA THR A 50 4.66 17.41 11.46
C THR A 50 5.35 16.75 10.29
N LEU A 51 6.39 15.97 10.59
CA LEU A 51 7.14 15.14 9.65
C LEU A 51 6.88 13.66 9.97
N ILE A 52 6.40 12.92 8.99
CA ILE A 52 6.06 11.50 9.08
C ILE A 52 6.83 10.67 8.06
N PRO A 53 6.95 9.33 8.22
CA PRO A 53 7.41 8.45 7.16
C PRO A 53 6.46 8.52 5.96
N GLY A 54 7.00 8.34 4.75
CA GLY A 54 6.16 8.19 3.55
C GLY A 54 5.28 6.94 3.64
N PHE A 55 4.06 7.04 3.12
CA PHE A 55 3.10 5.94 3.10
C PHE A 55 3.62 4.77 2.26
N ILE A 56 3.28 3.57 2.69
CA ILE A 56 3.51 2.30 1.98
C ILE A 56 2.14 1.78 1.55
N ASP A 57 1.87 1.85 0.26
CA ASP A 57 0.67 1.29 -0.35
C ASP A 57 0.91 -0.18 -0.68
N GLY A 58 0.31 -1.07 0.11
CA GLY A 58 0.53 -2.52 0.02
C GLY A 58 -0.18 -3.19 -1.15
N HIS A 59 -1.08 -2.47 -1.84
CA HIS A 59 -1.88 -3.01 -2.93
C HIS A 59 -2.27 -1.91 -3.94
N ALA A 60 -1.70 -1.99 -5.14
CA ALA A 60 -2.09 -1.12 -6.26
C ALA A 60 -1.90 -1.82 -7.61
N HIS A 61 -2.79 -1.53 -8.55
CA HIS A 61 -2.72 -2.00 -9.93
C HIS A 61 -1.81 -1.07 -10.76
N ILE A 62 -0.50 -1.20 -10.59
CA ILE A 62 0.48 -0.29 -11.22
C ILE A 62 0.51 -0.35 -12.75
N THR A 63 -0.08 -1.37 -13.34
CA THR A 63 -0.31 -1.51 -14.80
C THR A 63 -1.74 -1.16 -15.21
N GLY A 64 -2.56 -0.71 -14.27
CA GLY A 64 -4.01 -0.61 -14.39
C GLY A 64 -4.70 -1.96 -14.22
N GLY A 65 -5.86 -1.94 -13.62
CA GLY A 65 -6.78 -3.08 -13.43
C GLY A 65 -7.95 -3.06 -14.42
N GLY A 66 -9.08 -3.63 -14.02
CA GLY A 66 -10.31 -3.66 -14.80
C GLY A 66 -10.21 -4.51 -16.08
N GLY A 67 -11.23 -4.41 -16.92
CA GLY A 67 -11.35 -5.14 -18.18
C GLY A 67 -12.39 -6.26 -18.14
N GLU A 68 -12.86 -6.64 -16.97
CA GLU A 68 -13.84 -7.71 -16.76
C GLU A 68 -15.24 -7.39 -17.31
N ASN A 69 -15.50 -6.13 -17.59
CA ASN A 69 -16.74 -5.69 -18.24
C ASN A 69 -16.53 -5.29 -19.72
N GLY A 70 -15.53 -5.88 -20.33
CA GLY A 70 -15.13 -5.66 -21.73
C GLY A 70 -13.84 -4.83 -21.85
N PHE A 71 -13.14 -4.98 -22.98
CA PHE A 71 -11.84 -4.35 -23.22
C PHE A 71 -11.82 -2.81 -23.04
N SER A 72 -12.96 -2.14 -23.21
CA SER A 72 -13.08 -0.69 -23.00
C SER A 72 -13.07 -0.25 -21.54
N THR A 73 -13.21 -1.19 -20.60
CA THR A 73 -13.18 -0.94 -19.15
C THR A 73 -11.80 -1.20 -18.52
N ARG A 74 -10.77 -1.38 -19.33
CA ARG A 74 -9.39 -1.49 -18.85
C ARG A 74 -8.91 -0.15 -18.33
N VAL A 75 -8.56 -0.11 -17.05
CA VAL A 75 -8.03 1.09 -16.39
C VAL A 75 -6.61 1.36 -16.89
N PRO A 76 -6.23 2.61 -17.23
CA PRO A 76 -4.86 2.95 -17.55
C PRO A 76 -3.94 2.86 -16.33
N ALA A 77 -2.63 2.65 -16.57
CA ALA A 77 -1.63 2.66 -15.51
C ALA A 77 -1.61 4.00 -14.77
N PRO A 78 -1.61 4.02 -13.43
CA PRO A 78 -1.46 5.24 -12.66
C PRO A 78 -0.12 5.93 -12.90
N LEU A 79 -0.12 7.25 -12.80
CA LEU A 79 1.06 8.09 -13.01
C LEU A 79 1.86 8.26 -11.70
N LEU A 80 3.17 8.57 -11.81
CA LEU A 80 4.05 8.78 -10.66
C LEU A 80 3.47 9.83 -9.68
N SER A 81 3.02 10.97 -10.21
CA SER A 81 2.54 12.07 -9.36
C SER A 81 1.26 11.73 -8.60
N GLN A 82 0.45 10.78 -9.08
CA GLN A 82 -0.74 10.31 -8.36
C GLN A 82 -0.37 9.60 -7.04
N TYR A 83 0.74 8.85 -7.04
CA TYR A 83 1.27 8.24 -5.81
C TYR A 83 1.95 9.27 -4.91
N THR A 84 2.88 10.05 -5.49
CA THR A 84 3.70 10.94 -4.66
C THR A 84 2.91 12.11 -4.08
N SER A 85 1.92 12.66 -4.79
CA SER A 85 1.01 13.68 -4.24
C SER A 85 0.13 13.17 -3.11
N ALA A 86 -0.11 11.86 -3.07
CA ALA A 86 -0.81 11.19 -1.97
C ALA A 86 0.10 10.85 -0.76
N GLY A 87 1.37 11.25 -0.79
CA GLY A 87 2.33 10.92 0.27
C GLY A 87 2.89 9.50 0.18
N VAL A 88 2.56 8.75 -0.88
CA VAL A 88 3.05 7.38 -1.08
C VAL A 88 4.49 7.43 -1.58
N SER A 89 5.38 6.77 -0.84
CA SER A 89 6.79 6.63 -1.18
C SER A 89 7.17 5.21 -1.63
N THR A 90 6.31 4.24 -1.30
CA THR A 90 6.48 2.84 -1.67
C THR A 90 5.14 2.24 -2.06
N VAL A 91 5.13 1.47 -3.17
CA VAL A 91 3.93 0.79 -3.65
C VAL A 91 4.23 -0.67 -3.99
N VAL A 92 3.26 -1.57 -3.76
CA VAL A 92 3.32 -2.98 -4.17
C VAL A 92 2.32 -3.21 -5.28
N GLY A 93 2.85 -3.57 -6.47
CA GLY A 93 2.06 -3.84 -7.66
C GLY A 93 1.44 -5.23 -7.66
N VAL A 94 0.19 -5.31 -8.10
CA VAL A 94 -0.56 -6.56 -8.27
C VAL A 94 -1.19 -6.65 -9.66
N LEU A 95 -1.51 -7.89 -10.09
CA LEU A 95 -2.47 -8.15 -11.17
C LEU A 95 -3.81 -8.52 -10.54
N GLY A 96 -4.88 -7.96 -11.09
CA GLY A 96 -6.25 -8.28 -10.70
C GLY A 96 -6.88 -9.37 -11.59
N THR A 97 -8.18 -9.20 -11.88
CA THR A 97 -9.02 -10.12 -12.66
C THR A 97 -8.43 -10.42 -14.06
N ASP A 98 -7.90 -9.39 -14.75
CA ASP A 98 -7.27 -9.56 -16.05
C ASP A 98 -5.79 -9.90 -15.91
N ASP A 99 -5.49 -11.14 -15.61
CA ASP A 99 -4.15 -11.71 -15.63
C ASP A 99 -3.87 -12.54 -16.90
N THR A 100 -4.67 -12.28 -17.95
CA THR A 100 -4.59 -12.89 -19.27
C THR A 100 -4.05 -11.92 -20.33
N THR A 101 -4.61 -10.70 -20.40
CA THR A 101 -4.13 -9.65 -21.34
C THR A 101 -3.09 -8.74 -20.70
N ARG A 102 -2.90 -8.84 -19.38
CA ARG A 102 -1.76 -8.37 -18.59
C ARG A 102 -1.07 -9.57 -17.99
N ASP A 103 0.19 -9.45 -17.67
CA ASP A 103 0.97 -10.56 -17.10
C ASP A 103 2.00 -10.05 -16.07
N THR A 104 2.60 -10.96 -15.34
CA THR A 104 3.66 -10.66 -14.36
C THR A 104 4.86 -9.94 -15.01
N ARG A 105 5.14 -10.16 -16.32
CA ARG A 105 6.22 -9.45 -17.03
C ARG A 105 5.92 -7.97 -17.14
N SER A 106 4.68 -7.61 -17.47
CA SER A 106 4.26 -6.21 -17.55
C SER A 106 4.30 -5.51 -16.19
N VAL A 107 3.93 -6.22 -15.11
CA VAL A 107 4.04 -5.67 -13.74
C VAL A 107 5.51 -5.45 -13.36
N VAL A 108 6.39 -6.41 -13.58
CA VAL A 108 7.82 -6.27 -13.28
C VAL A 108 8.47 -5.15 -14.10
N ALA A 109 8.10 -5.00 -15.38
CA ALA A 109 8.57 -3.89 -16.21
C ALA A 109 8.11 -2.54 -15.65
N GLN A 110 6.85 -2.43 -15.21
CA GLN A 110 6.33 -1.20 -14.59
C GLN A 110 6.99 -0.91 -13.23
N VAL A 111 7.34 -1.92 -12.45
CA VAL A 111 8.14 -1.76 -11.23
C VAL A 111 9.45 -1.04 -11.55
N TYR A 112 10.20 -1.50 -12.54
CA TYR A 112 11.45 -0.85 -12.92
C TYR A 112 11.23 0.56 -13.47
N ALA A 113 10.20 0.77 -14.28
CA ALA A 113 9.87 2.09 -14.81
C ALA A 113 9.59 3.12 -13.70
N LEU A 114 8.80 2.76 -12.69
CA LEU A 114 8.51 3.64 -11.56
C LEU A 114 9.72 3.82 -10.62
N ARG A 115 10.57 2.80 -10.47
CA ARG A 115 11.84 2.90 -9.72
C ARG A 115 12.82 3.87 -10.38
N GLU A 116 12.95 3.86 -11.70
CA GLU A 116 13.76 4.84 -12.45
C GLU A 116 13.28 6.28 -12.24
N GLN A 117 12.00 6.46 -11.92
CA GLN A 117 11.41 7.74 -11.57
C GLN A 117 11.52 8.08 -10.06
N GLY A 118 12.17 7.22 -9.26
CA GLY A 118 12.50 7.45 -7.86
C GLY A 118 11.58 6.80 -6.83
N LEU A 119 10.40 6.28 -7.22
CA LEU A 119 9.45 5.63 -6.30
C LEU A 119 10.02 4.29 -5.78
N GLY A 120 9.71 3.94 -4.53
CA GLY A 120 9.94 2.59 -4.01
C GLY A 120 8.86 1.66 -4.56
N VAL A 121 9.24 0.62 -5.34
CA VAL A 121 8.22 -0.25 -5.97
C VAL A 121 8.62 -1.71 -5.86
N TYR A 122 7.65 -2.53 -5.50
CA TYR A 122 7.73 -3.99 -5.44
C TYR A 122 6.47 -4.58 -6.10
N CYS A 123 6.40 -5.90 -6.22
CA CYS A 123 5.18 -6.54 -6.73
C CYS A 123 5.00 -7.95 -6.18
N HIS A 124 3.78 -8.46 -6.32
CA HIS A 124 3.48 -9.87 -6.23
C HIS A 124 3.52 -10.53 -7.62
N THR A 125 3.83 -11.82 -7.68
CA THR A 125 3.65 -12.65 -8.87
C THR A 125 2.27 -13.27 -8.86
N GLY A 126 1.68 -13.53 -10.02
CA GLY A 126 0.33 -14.06 -10.14
C GLY A 126 -0.72 -12.98 -10.34
N GLY A 127 -1.98 -13.38 -10.29
CA GLY A 127 -3.19 -12.58 -10.40
C GLY A 127 -4.32 -13.32 -9.71
N TYR A 128 -5.57 -13.13 -10.15
CA TYR A 128 -6.75 -13.74 -9.50
C TYR A 128 -6.77 -15.25 -9.56
N HIS A 129 -6.34 -15.86 -10.66
CA HIS A 129 -6.57 -17.28 -10.88
C HIS A 129 -5.47 -18.21 -10.34
N VAL A 130 -5.83 -19.46 -10.14
CA VAL A 130 -4.95 -20.57 -9.79
C VAL A 130 -4.97 -21.59 -10.94
N PRO A 131 -3.79 -22.06 -11.43
CA PRO A 131 -2.43 -21.72 -10.98
C PRO A 131 -2.02 -20.28 -11.29
N PRO A 132 -1.21 -19.63 -10.43
CA PRO A 132 -0.81 -18.23 -10.62
C PRO A 132 -0.02 -17.99 -11.92
N ALA A 133 -0.28 -16.86 -12.58
CA ALA A 133 0.44 -16.43 -13.78
C ALA A 133 1.85 -15.93 -13.41
N THR A 134 2.84 -16.82 -13.37
CA THR A 134 4.21 -16.55 -12.99
C THR A 134 5.10 -16.18 -14.18
N LEU A 135 6.27 -15.59 -13.91
CA LEU A 135 7.24 -15.25 -14.95
C LEU A 135 8.17 -16.42 -15.28
N THR A 136 8.56 -17.22 -14.27
CA THR A 136 9.48 -18.36 -14.41
C THR A 136 8.78 -19.72 -14.53
N GLY A 137 7.47 -19.76 -14.31
CA GLY A 137 6.69 -21.00 -14.20
C GLY A 137 6.54 -21.51 -12.75
N SER A 138 7.08 -20.79 -11.78
CA SER A 138 7.08 -21.17 -10.36
C SER A 138 6.96 -19.94 -9.47
N VAL A 139 6.01 -19.96 -8.53
CA VAL A 139 5.88 -18.92 -7.49
C VAL A 139 7.17 -18.80 -6.68
N ARG A 140 7.75 -19.94 -6.30
CA ARG A 140 8.98 -20.00 -5.52
C ARG A 140 10.15 -19.35 -6.26
N ASP A 141 10.33 -19.68 -7.53
CA ASP A 141 11.44 -19.15 -8.34
C ASP A 141 11.27 -17.67 -8.63
N ASP A 142 10.04 -17.19 -8.88
CA ASP A 142 9.77 -15.78 -9.06
C ASP A 142 10.18 -14.98 -7.82
N ILE A 143 9.79 -15.42 -6.62
CA ILE A 143 10.15 -14.75 -5.36
C ILE A 143 11.66 -14.82 -5.11
N VAL A 144 12.29 -15.97 -5.39
CA VAL A 144 13.72 -16.17 -5.11
C VAL A 144 14.60 -15.38 -6.08
N PHE A 145 14.35 -15.43 -7.36
CA PHE A 145 15.27 -14.94 -8.39
C PHE A 145 14.93 -13.58 -8.98
N ILE A 146 13.69 -13.09 -8.80
CA ILE A 146 13.28 -11.78 -9.31
C ILE A 146 13.23 -10.80 -8.14
N GLU A 147 14.17 -9.84 -8.13
CA GLU A 147 14.39 -8.97 -6.97
C GLU A 147 13.12 -8.28 -6.47
N PRO A 148 12.30 -7.58 -7.30
CA PRO A 148 11.12 -6.87 -6.82
C PRO A 148 9.92 -7.76 -6.48
N VAL A 149 9.95 -9.05 -6.80
CA VAL A 149 8.85 -9.97 -6.45
C VAL A 149 9.01 -10.40 -4.99
N ILE A 150 8.03 -10.05 -4.15
CA ILE A 150 8.11 -10.25 -2.70
C ILE A 150 7.09 -11.26 -2.14
N GLY A 151 6.11 -11.66 -2.93
CA GLY A 151 5.04 -12.60 -2.57
C GLY A 151 4.25 -13.02 -3.79
N VAL A 152 3.09 -13.63 -3.59
CA VAL A 152 2.17 -14.06 -4.64
C VAL A 152 0.78 -13.46 -4.41
N GLY A 153 0.11 -13.02 -5.48
CA GLY A 153 -1.23 -12.42 -5.43
C GLY A 153 -1.44 -11.35 -6.51
N GLU A 154 -2.62 -10.75 -6.48
CA GLU A 154 -3.71 -11.09 -5.54
C GLU A 154 -4.50 -12.32 -6.02
N LEU A 155 -4.51 -13.39 -5.25
CA LEU A 155 -5.31 -14.57 -5.57
C LEU A 155 -6.74 -14.35 -5.10
N ALA A 156 -7.73 -14.53 -5.98
CA ALA A 156 -9.13 -14.31 -5.62
C ALA A 156 -9.73 -15.53 -4.91
N ILE A 157 -10.30 -15.29 -3.74
CA ILE A 157 -11.13 -16.25 -3.00
C ILE A 157 -12.46 -15.61 -2.65
N SER A 158 -13.49 -16.41 -2.48
CA SER A 158 -14.85 -15.93 -2.16
C SER A 158 -15.35 -14.85 -3.13
N ASP A 159 -15.10 -15.03 -4.41
CA ASP A 159 -15.46 -14.12 -5.51
C ASP A 159 -15.93 -14.96 -6.71
N HIS A 160 -16.97 -14.51 -7.41
CA HIS A 160 -17.47 -15.19 -8.61
C HIS A 160 -16.45 -15.14 -9.78
N ARG A 161 -15.51 -14.19 -9.77
CA ARG A 161 -14.41 -14.06 -10.74
C ARG A 161 -13.20 -14.93 -10.41
N SER A 162 -13.20 -15.55 -9.23
CA SER A 162 -12.13 -16.45 -8.77
C SER A 162 -12.13 -17.76 -9.57
N SER A 163 -10.98 -18.39 -9.72
CA SER A 163 -10.85 -19.77 -10.26
C SER A 163 -11.38 -20.84 -9.31
N GLN A 164 -11.99 -20.48 -8.19
CA GLN A 164 -12.56 -21.35 -7.15
C GLN A 164 -11.53 -22.35 -6.57
N PRO A 165 -10.35 -21.89 -6.11
CA PRO A 165 -9.30 -22.80 -5.65
C PRO A 165 -9.74 -23.64 -4.46
N GLY A 166 -9.23 -24.86 -4.42
CA GLY A 166 -9.37 -25.75 -3.28
C GLY A 166 -8.34 -25.43 -2.18
N LEU A 167 -8.57 -25.96 -0.97
CA LEU A 167 -7.68 -25.76 0.17
C LEU A 167 -6.24 -26.24 -0.13
N GLU A 168 -6.09 -27.40 -0.78
CA GLU A 168 -4.78 -27.96 -1.09
C GLU A 168 -3.98 -27.09 -2.07
N GLU A 169 -4.65 -26.47 -3.04
CA GLU A 169 -4.02 -25.57 -4.00
C GLU A 169 -3.51 -24.30 -3.29
N LEU A 170 -4.35 -23.69 -2.44
CA LEU A 170 -3.96 -22.54 -1.64
C LEU A 170 -2.76 -22.86 -0.73
N LEU A 171 -2.78 -24.00 -0.05
CA LEU A 171 -1.69 -24.41 0.85
C LEU A 171 -0.36 -24.68 0.11
N ARG A 172 -0.39 -25.22 -1.11
CA ARG A 172 0.80 -25.41 -1.94
C ARG A 172 1.41 -24.07 -2.33
N ILE A 173 0.61 -23.13 -2.80
CA ILE A 173 1.04 -21.78 -3.15
C ILE A 173 1.61 -21.06 -1.91
N ALA A 174 0.92 -21.17 -0.78
CA ALA A 174 1.35 -20.56 0.46
C ALA A 174 2.67 -21.15 0.99
N SER A 175 2.87 -22.47 0.85
CA SER A 175 4.13 -23.13 1.17
C SER A 175 5.28 -22.65 0.29
N ASP A 176 5.05 -22.53 -1.02
CA ASP A 176 6.05 -22.03 -1.97
C ASP A 176 6.45 -20.59 -1.67
N ALA A 177 5.47 -19.72 -1.42
CA ALA A 177 5.72 -18.32 -1.05
C ALA A 177 6.47 -18.23 0.29
N HIS A 178 6.01 -18.97 1.31
CA HIS A 178 6.62 -18.98 2.62
C HIS A 178 8.11 -19.41 2.59
N VAL A 179 8.40 -20.53 1.94
CA VAL A 179 9.77 -21.05 1.85
C VAL A 179 10.66 -20.10 1.04
N ALA A 180 10.16 -19.53 -0.06
CA ALA A 180 10.89 -18.51 -0.81
C ALA A 180 11.20 -17.28 0.05
N GLY A 181 10.25 -16.84 0.86
CA GLY A 181 10.43 -15.76 1.83
C GLY A 181 11.47 -16.08 2.91
N LEU A 182 11.58 -17.34 3.36
CA LEU A 182 12.63 -17.76 4.29
C LEU A 182 14.01 -17.74 3.65
N ILE A 183 14.13 -18.19 2.39
CA ILE A 183 15.39 -18.22 1.65
C ILE A 183 15.93 -16.82 1.39
N THR A 184 15.04 -15.87 1.07
CA THR A 184 15.43 -14.54 0.57
C THR A 184 15.36 -13.42 1.61
N GLY A 185 14.69 -13.65 2.74
CA GLY A 185 14.33 -12.60 3.70
C GLY A 185 13.15 -11.70 3.23
N LYS A 186 12.57 -11.97 2.05
CA LYS A 186 11.40 -11.24 1.53
C LYS A 186 10.11 -11.60 2.28
N ALA A 187 9.02 -10.89 2.02
CA ALA A 187 7.72 -11.10 2.68
C ALA A 187 7.27 -12.57 2.62
N GLY A 188 7.27 -13.18 1.43
CA GLY A 188 6.87 -14.57 1.24
C GLY A 188 5.43 -14.82 1.67
N ILE A 189 4.52 -13.92 1.31
CA ILE A 189 3.10 -13.94 1.66
C ILE A 189 2.24 -14.34 0.46
N VAL A 190 1.04 -14.81 0.76
CA VAL A 190 -0.07 -14.93 -0.19
C VAL A 190 -1.03 -13.77 0.09
N HIS A 191 -1.10 -12.85 -0.85
CA HIS A 191 -2.03 -11.73 -0.84
C HIS A 191 -3.33 -12.18 -1.50
N LEU A 192 -4.45 -12.08 -0.76
CA LEU A 192 -5.71 -12.71 -1.11
C LEU A 192 -6.79 -11.65 -1.35
N HIS A 193 -7.28 -11.57 -2.59
CA HIS A 193 -8.46 -10.79 -2.92
C HIS A 193 -9.71 -11.43 -2.33
N LEU A 194 -10.50 -10.65 -1.61
CA LEU A 194 -11.82 -11.05 -1.13
C LEU A 194 -12.90 -10.35 -1.94
N GLY A 195 -13.79 -11.17 -2.50
CA GLY A 195 -14.99 -10.69 -3.17
C GLY A 195 -16.20 -10.60 -2.25
N ASP A 196 -17.36 -10.67 -2.85
CA ASP A 196 -18.70 -10.61 -2.24
C ASP A 196 -19.32 -12.00 -1.96
N GLY A 197 -18.53 -13.06 -2.13
CA GLY A 197 -19.01 -14.44 -1.94
C GLY A 197 -19.26 -14.79 -0.48
N GLU A 198 -20.25 -15.65 -0.24
CA GLU A 198 -20.67 -16.05 1.11
C GLU A 198 -19.63 -16.86 1.89
N ARG A 199 -18.60 -17.40 1.23
CA ARG A 199 -17.57 -18.22 1.89
C ARG A 199 -16.57 -17.41 2.70
N GLY A 200 -16.49 -16.10 2.50
CA GLY A 200 -15.60 -15.20 3.21
C GLY A 200 -14.18 -15.76 3.34
N LEU A 201 -13.67 -15.83 4.54
CA LEU A 201 -12.34 -16.29 4.88
C LEU A 201 -12.23 -17.78 5.24
N ASP A 202 -13.23 -18.62 4.87
CA ASP A 202 -13.24 -20.06 5.21
C ASP A 202 -11.97 -20.80 4.79
N LEU A 203 -11.45 -20.53 3.59
CA LEU A 203 -10.23 -21.17 3.11
C LEU A 203 -9.01 -20.82 3.97
N VAL A 204 -8.88 -19.57 4.42
CA VAL A 204 -7.77 -19.14 5.29
C VAL A 204 -7.91 -19.79 6.67
N ARG A 205 -9.11 -19.76 7.25
CA ARG A 205 -9.38 -20.39 8.56
C ARG A 205 -9.02 -21.87 8.54
N ARG A 206 -9.51 -22.62 7.55
CA ARG A 206 -9.22 -24.06 7.39
C ARG A 206 -7.74 -24.31 7.09
N GLY A 207 -7.07 -23.41 6.35
CA GLY A 207 -5.65 -23.47 6.09
C GLY A 207 -4.84 -23.38 7.37
N LEU A 208 -5.19 -22.47 8.26
CA LEU A 208 -4.53 -22.32 9.57
C LEU A 208 -4.81 -23.48 10.53
N GLU A 209 -5.95 -24.18 10.37
CA GLU A 209 -6.31 -25.33 11.20
C GLU A 209 -5.67 -26.62 10.71
N GLY A 210 -5.48 -26.74 9.40
CA GLY A 210 -5.04 -27.97 8.75
C GLY A 210 -3.60 -27.97 8.27
N SER A 211 -2.76 -26.95 8.61
CA SER A 211 -1.37 -26.90 8.16
C SER A 211 -0.44 -26.31 9.22
N GLU A 212 0.87 -26.48 8.99
CA GLU A 212 1.94 -25.90 9.81
C GLU A 212 2.38 -24.51 9.34
N LEU A 213 1.64 -23.89 8.39
CA LEU A 213 1.98 -22.57 7.86
C LEU A 213 1.71 -21.48 8.91
N PRO A 214 2.66 -20.56 9.13
CA PRO A 214 2.43 -19.45 10.06
C PRO A 214 1.36 -18.49 9.52
N ALA A 215 0.51 -18.00 10.41
CA ALA A 215 -0.63 -17.15 10.06
C ALA A 215 -0.25 -15.91 9.24
N ARG A 216 0.93 -15.33 9.49
CA ARG A 216 1.47 -14.17 8.77
C ARG A 216 1.64 -14.39 7.26
N VAL A 217 1.61 -15.64 6.78
CA VAL A 217 1.73 -15.95 5.34
C VAL A 217 0.46 -15.54 4.58
N PHE A 218 -0.68 -15.53 5.25
CA PHE A 218 -1.95 -15.18 4.65
C PHE A 218 -2.28 -13.70 4.93
N ASN A 219 -2.43 -12.93 3.86
CA ASN A 219 -2.78 -11.51 3.92
C ASN A 219 -4.02 -11.23 3.07
N PRO A 220 -5.23 -11.40 3.64
CA PRO A 220 -6.46 -11.02 2.97
C PRO A 220 -6.59 -9.49 2.86
N THR A 221 -6.96 -9.01 1.66
CA THR A 221 -7.29 -7.61 1.38
C THR A 221 -8.78 -7.42 1.12
N HIS A 222 -9.23 -6.17 1.11
CA HIS A 222 -10.63 -5.76 0.96
C HIS A 222 -11.52 -6.28 2.10
N VAL A 223 -10.94 -6.44 3.31
CA VAL A 223 -11.70 -7.01 4.44
C VAL A 223 -12.84 -6.11 4.92
N ASN A 224 -12.86 -4.86 4.50
CA ASN A 224 -13.91 -3.89 4.79
C ASN A 224 -15.05 -3.87 3.75
N ARG A 225 -15.05 -4.79 2.79
CA ARG A 225 -16.09 -4.90 1.76
C ARG A 225 -17.48 -5.24 2.33
N GLN A 226 -17.52 -5.90 3.47
CA GLN A 226 -18.73 -6.22 4.22
C GLN A 226 -18.40 -6.31 5.72
N SER A 227 -19.34 -5.90 6.59
CA SER A 227 -19.15 -5.97 8.04
C SER A 227 -18.88 -7.39 8.55
N ALA A 228 -19.58 -8.38 8.01
CA ALA A 228 -19.36 -9.80 8.39
C ALA A 228 -17.94 -10.27 8.04
N LEU A 229 -17.39 -9.81 6.91
CA LEU A 229 -16.04 -10.13 6.49
C LEU A 229 -15.00 -9.47 7.42
N LEU A 230 -15.25 -8.24 7.87
CA LEU A 230 -14.40 -7.54 8.84
C LEU A 230 -14.36 -8.27 10.19
N GLU A 231 -15.49 -8.83 10.65
CA GLU A 231 -15.55 -9.64 11.87
C GLU A 231 -14.70 -10.92 11.74
N GLU A 232 -14.80 -11.65 10.61
CA GLU A 232 -13.96 -12.81 10.34
C GLU A 232 -12.48 -12.45 10.27
N ALA A 233 -12.13 -11.33 9.59
CA ALA A 233 -10.77 -10.83 9.48
C ALA A 233 -10.18 -10.47 10.85
N THR A 234 -10.98 -9.85 11.74
CA THR A 234 -10.60 -9.56 13.11
C THR A 234 -10.26 -10.83 13.89
N ALA A 235 -11.05 -11.90 13.72
CA ALA A 235 -10.76 -13.18 14.35
C ALA A 235 -9.47 -13.81 13.82
N LEU A 236 -9.16 -13.69 12.53
CA LEU A 236 -7.92 -14.17 11.94
C LEU A 236 -6.70 -13.33 12.37
N ALA A 237 -6.86 -12.02 12.51
CA ALA A 237 -5.80 -11.14 12.98
C ALA A 237 -5.37 -11.49 14.42
N LYS A 238 -6.30 -11.86 15.30
CA LYS A 238 -6.01 -12.38 16.65
C LYS A 238 -5.21 -13.70 16.61
N ARG A 239 -5.22 -14.42 15.49
CA ARG A 239 -4.39 -15.62 15.27
C ARG A 239 -3.04 -15.30 14.62
N GLY A 240 -2.79 -14.03 14.26
CA GLY A 240 -1.53 -13.54 13.71
C GLY A 240 -1.50 -13.28 12.20
N CYS A 241 -2.63 -13.38 11.49
CA CYS A 241 -2.74 -12.89 10.12
C CYS A 241 -2.60 -11.36 10.10
N TYR A 242 -2.03 -10.82 9.02
CA TYR A 242 -2.23 -9.42 8.67
C TYR A 242 -3.47 -9.30 7.80
N VAL A 243 -4.29 -8.30 8.05
CA VAL A 243 -5.51 -8.01 7.30
C VAL A 243 -5.43 -6.62 6.72
N ASP A 244 -5.95 -6.44 5.53
CA ASP A 244 -5.83 -5.20 4.77
C ASP A 244 -7.21 -4.66 4.38
N ALA A 245 -7.48 -3.42 4.77
CA ALA A 245 -8.66 -2.69 4.33
C ALA A 245 -8.31 -1.80 3.13
N THR A 246 -9.27 -1.61 2.24
CA THR A 246 -9.10 -0.75 1.08
C THR A 246 -9.70 0.62 1.36
N ALA A 247 -8.90 1.66 1.12
CA ALA A 247 -9.36 3.04 1.15
C ALA A 247 -10.08 3.36 -0.17
N PHE A 248 -11.41 3.39 -0.13
CA PHE A 248 -12.26 3.78 -1.25
C PHE A 248 -13.48 4.56 -0.74
N PRO A 249 -14.09 5.42 -1.57
CA PRO A 249 -15.30 6.11 -1.20
C PRO A 249 -16.45 5.09 -0.97
N VAL A 250 -17.19 5.25 0.13
CA VAL A 250 -18.35 4.42 0.48
C VAL A 250 -19.60 5.28 0.43
N ASP A 251 -20.58 4.87 -0.35
CA ASP A 251 -21.90 5.52 -0.40
C ASP A 251 -22.83 5.00 0.70
N GLU A 252 -23.88 5.76 1.06
CA GLU A 252 -24.81 5.41 2.15
C GLU A 252 -25.49 4.03 2.00
N ASN A 253 -25.64 3.53 0.78
CA ASN A 253 -26.27 2.25 0.48
C ASN A 253 -25.27 1.11 0.18
N ASP A 254 -23.96 1.41 0.25
CA ASP A 254 -22.93 0.40 0.04
C ASP A 254 -22.84 -0.52 1.27
N PRO A 255 -22.80 -1.86 1.11
CA PRO A 255 -22.56 -2.78 2.23
C PRO A 255 -21.14 -2.68 2.79
N ALA A 256 -20.25 -1.99 2.12
CA ALA A 256 -18.86 -1.78 2.55
C ALA A 256 -18.77 -0.84 3.75
N VAL A 257 -17.71 -1.01 4.51
CA VAL A 257 -17.35 -0.14 5.63
C VAL A 257 -16.22 0.77 5.19
N ASP A 258 -16.33 2.08 5.44
CA ASP A 258 -15.21 3.01 5.22
C ASP A 258 -13.95 2.51 5.93
N ALA A 259 -12.77 2.70 5.33
CA ALA A 259 -11.53 2.12 5.87
C ALA A 259 -11.15 2.68 7.24
N ALA A 260 -11.47 3.95 7.53
CA ALA A 260 -11.27 4.53 8.85
C ALA A 260 -12.22 3.91 9.89
N ASP A 261 -13.49 3.78 9.54
CA ASP A 261 -14.51 3.15 10.40
C ASP A 261 -14.18 1.66 10.61
N ALA A 262 -13.69 0.97 9.59
CA ALA A 262 -13.27 -0.42 9.66
C ALA A 262 -12.12 -0.62 10.66
N LEU A 263 -11.12 0.26 10.66
CA LEU A 263 -10.03 0.21 11.64
C LEU A 263 -10.55 0.43 13.06
N ILE A 264 -11.44 1.39 13.27
CA ILE A 264 -12.01 1.65 14.61
C ILE A 264 -12.82 0.45 15.09
N GLN A 265 -13.70 -0.10 14.24
CA GLN A 265 -14.48 -1.31 14.56
C GLN A 265 -13.56 -2.51 14.84
N PHE A 266 -12.49 -2.66 14.09
CA PHE A 266 -11.50 -3.73 14.30
C PHE A 266 -10.84 -3.62 15.68
N ILE A 267 -10.41 -2.42 16.09
CA ILE A 267 -9.81 -2.16 17.40
C ILE A 267 -10.84 -2.39 18.53
N ASP A 268 -12.04 -1.86 18.38
CA ASP A 268 -13.13 -2.02 19.36
C ASP A 268 -13.51 -3.48 19.56
N ALA A 269 -13.43 -4.29 18.50
CA ALA A 269 -13.60 -5.74 18.57
C ALA A 269 -12.37 -6.48 19.15
N GLY A 270 -11.34 -5.74 19.60
CA GLY A 270 -10.10 -6.29 20.19
C GLY A 270 -9.13 -6.85 19.15
N GLY A 271 -9.18 -6.40 17.92
CA GLY A 271 -8.19 -6.68 16.88
C GLY A 271 -6.83 -6.03 17.23
N PRO A 272 -5.70 -6.71 16.99
CA PRO A 272 -4.38 -6.17 17.26
C PRO A 272 -4.00 -5.13 16.18
N LEU A 273 -3.84 -3.86 16.56
CA LEU A 273 -3.56 -2.74 15.65
C LEU A 273 -2.38 -3.03 14.71
N GLU A 274 -1.35 -3.65 15.20
CA GLU A 274 -0.14 -3.99 14.43
C GLU A 274 -0.37 -5.04 13.33
N LYS A 275 -1.56 -5.64 13.26
CA LYS A 275 -1.96 -6.60 12.23
C LYS A 275 -2.90 -6.02 11.18
N PHE A 276 -3.21 -4.74 11.26
CA PHE A 276 -4.05 -4.03 10.31
C PHE A 276 -3.22 -3.16 9.38
N THR A 277 -3.51 -3.20 8.09
CA THR A 277 -2.96 -2.31 7.06
C THR A 277 -4.09 -1.68 6.26
N ILE A 278 -3.79 -0.54 5.64
CA ILE A 278 -4.71 0.14 4.72
C ILE A 278 -3.97 0.37 3.41
N SER A 279 -4.57 -0.06 2.29
CA SER A 279 -4.06 0.14 0.94
C SER A 279 -5.08 0.88 0.07
N SER A 280 -4.66 1.35 -1.11
CA SER A 280 -5.51 2.19 -1.95
C SER A 280 -6.34 1.42 -2.99
N ASP A 281 -5.91 0.24 -3.38
CA ASP A 281 -6.37 -0.40 -4.62
C ASP A 281 -6.24 0.54 -5.84
N GLY A 282 -5.22 1.41 -5.81
CA GLY A 282 -5.00 2.46 -6.79
C GLY A 282 -4.79 1.89 -8.19
N GLY A 283 -5.50 2.41 -9.20
CA GLY A 283 -5.53 1.85 -10.56
C GLY A 283 -6.46 0.64 -10.69
N GLY A 284 -7.09 0.18 -9.62
CA GLY A 284 -8.14 -0.82 -9.62
C GLY A 284 -9.46 -0.27 -10.18
N CYS A 285 -10.39 -1.16 -10.41
CA CYS A 285 -11.72 -0.85 -10.95
C CYS A 285 -12.74 -0.79 -9.81
N LEU A 286 -13.44 0.32 -9.69
CA LEU A 286 -14.49 0.54 -8.69
C LEU A 286 -15.86 0.64 -9.38
N PRO A 287 -16.61 -0.47 -9.52
CA PRO A 287 -17.95 -0.43 -10.10
C PRO A 287 -18.92 0.21 -9.09
N VAL A 288 -19.77 1.11 -9.59
CA VAL A 288 -20.90 1.71 -8.87
C VAL A 288 -22.17 1.07 -9.34
N PHE A 289 -23.00 0.58 -8.41
CA PHE A 289 -24.27 -0.10 -8.70
C PHE A 289 -25.45 0.76 -8.25
N ASP A 290 -26.59 0.64 -8.95
CA ASP A 290 -27.86 1.19 -8.50
C ASP A 290 -28.58 0.26 -7.50
N ASP A 291 -29.71 0.73 -6.96
CA ASP A 291 -30.54 -0.01 -5.99
C ASP A 291 -31.05 -1.35 -6.54
N THR A 292 -30.94 -1.59 -7.85
CA THR A 292 -31.34 -2.86 -8.49
C THR A 292 -30.15 -3.82 -8.70
N GLY A 293 -28.95 -3.43 -8.28
CA GLY A 293 -27.72 -4.17 -8.53
C GLY A 293 -27.17 -4.05 -9.95
N ARG A 294 -27.67 -3.09 -10.75
CA ARG A 294 -27.14 -2.83 -12.08
C ARG A 294 -25.99 -1.83 -12.00
N MET A 295 -24.86 -2.17 -12.58
CA MET A 295 -23.73 -1.25 -12.67
C MET A 295 -24.11 -0.03 -13.51
N THR A 296 -23.96 1.16 -12.92
CA THR A 296 -24.29 2.45 -13.52
C THR A 296 -23.06 3.22 -13.98
N GLN A 297 -21.94 3.02 -13.28
CA GLN A 297 -20.70 3.72 -13.55
C GLN A 297 -19.51 2.81 -13.17
N MET A 298 -18.38 3.04 -13.83
CA MET A 298 -17.10 2.45 -13.50
C MET A 298 -16.16 3.56 -13.02
N GLY A 299 -15.78 3.51 -11.76
CA GLY A 299 -14.77 4.38 -11.16
C GLY A 299 -13.38 3.74 -11.20
N ILE A 300 -12.40 4.49 -10.73
CA ILE A 300 -10.99 4.06 -10.63
C ILE A 300 -10.53 4.30 -9.20
N GLY A 301 -9.90 3.30 -8.58
CA GLY A 301 -9.22 3.43 -7.30
C GLY A 301 -8.08 4.44 -7.39
N LEU A 302 -7.95 5.30 -6.41
CA LEU A 302 -6.96 6.38 -6.40
C LEU A 302 -6.12 6.33 -5.12
N ALA A 303 -4.82 6.56 -5.24
CA ALA A 303 -3.92 6.60 -4.08
C ALA A 303 -4.23 7.77 -3.12
N ASP A 304 -4.93 8.82 -3.58
CA ASP A 304 -5.32 9.97 -2.74
C ASP A 304 -6.41 9.65 -1.70
N GLU A 305 -7.02 8.47 -1.76
CA GLU A 305 -7.87 7.97 -0.68
C GLU A 305 -7.08 7.64 0.59
N LEU A 306 -5.79 7.30 0.49
CA LEU A 306 -4.95 7.05 1.68
C LEU A 306 -4.81 8.27 2.59
N PRO A 307 -4.39 9.46 2.12
CA PRO A 307 -4.34 10.65 2.98
C PRO A 307 -5.73 11.12 3.43
N ARG A 308 -6.81 10.87 2.68
CA ARG A 308 -8.18 11.15 3.13
C ARG A 308 -8.57 10.25 4.28
N THR A 309 -8.31 8.95 4.18
CA THR A 309 -8.57 7.98 5.26
C THR A 309 -7.72 8.30 6.49
N PHE A 310 -6.42 8.62 6.30
CA PHE A 310 -5.55 9.05 7.41
C PHE A 310 -6.12 10.28 8.14
N LYS A 311 -6.55 11.29 7.39
CA LYS A 311 -7.18 12.48 7.97
C LYS A 311 -8.50 12.14 8.67
N SER A 312 -9.34 11.28 8.09
CA SER A 312 -10.59 10.82 8.71
C SER A 312 -10.35 10.16 10.06
N LEU A 313 -9.32 9.32 10.20
CA LEU A 313 -8.94 8.71 11.49
C LEU A 313 -8.57 9.76 12.54
N LEU A 314 -7.81 10.80 12.16
CA LEU A 314 -7.45 11.90 13.05
C LEU A 314 -8.67 12.73 13.45
N ASP A 315 -9.55 13.04 12.51
CA ASP A 315 -10.78 13.80 12.75
C ASP A 315 -11.75 13.03 13.67
N GLN A 316 -11.71 11.70 13.66
CA GLN A 316 -12.44 10.81 14.56
C GLN A 316 -11.73 10.64 15.93
N GLY A 317 -10.60 11.31 16.16
CA GLY A 317 -9.89 11.37 17.43
C GLY A 317 -8.86 10.26 17.66
N MET A 318 -8.51 9.47 16.65
CA MET A 318 -7.44 8.49 16.76
C MET A 318 -6.09 9.19 16.96
N PRO A 319 -5.23 8.74 17.91
CA PRO A 319 -3.89 9.28 18.05
C PRO A 319 -3.09 9.17 16.76
N LEU A 320 -2.36 10.24 16.39
CA LEU A 320 -1.61 10.29 15.13
C LEU A 320 -0.65 9.09 14.96
N ALA A 321 0.04 8.69 16.04
CA ALA A 321 0.98 7.56 15.99
C ALA A 321 0.27 6.24 15.64
N GLU A 322 -0.94 6.02 16.15
CA GLU A 322 -1.74 4.83 15.86
C GLU A 322 -2.28 4.87 14.44
N ALA A 323 -2.91 5.99 14.04
CA ALA A 323 -3.38 6.19 12.67
C ALA A 323 -2.25 6.03 11.64
N LEU A 324 -1.07 6.59 11.92
CA LEU A 324 0.09 6.51 11.02
C LEU A 324 0.60 5.08 10.84
N SER A 325 0.53 4.25 11.87
CA SER A 325 1.10 2.91 11.88
C SER A 325 0.55 2.01 10.76
N VAL A 326 -0.75 2.11 10.46
CA VAL A 326 -1.41 1.26 9.45
C VAL A 326 -1.06 1.61 8.00
N PHE A 327 -0.46 2.79 7.78
CA PHE A 327 0.05 3.23 6.47
C PHE A 327 1.57 3.13 6.35
N THR A 328 2.29 2.86 7.44
CA THR A 328 3.76 2.96 7.47
C THR A 328 4.43 1.75 8.10
N SER A 329 4.46 1.66 9.42
CA SER A 329 5.19 0.58 10.12
C SER A 329 4.54 -0.79 9.97
N ASN A 330 3.22 -0.88 9.97
CA ASN A 330 2.53 -2.17 9.84
C ASN A 330 2.72 -2.79 8.44
N PRO A 331 2.49 -2.07 7.31
CA PRO A 331 2.81 -2.62 6.00
C PRO A 331 4.32 -2.89 5.83
N ALA A 332 5.22 -2.09 6.42
CA ALA A 332 6.64 -2.38 6.40
C ALA A 332 6.97 -3.72 7.11
N GLU A 333 6.37 -3.97 8.26
CA GLU A 333 6.54 -5.23 9.02
C GLU A 333 5.99 -6.43 8.26
N LEU A 334 4.75 -6.34 7.75
CA LEU A 334 4.13 -7.36 6.89
C LEU A 334 5.04 -7.74 5.73
N LEU A 335 5.51 -6.72 5.01
CA LEU A 335 6.27 -6.86 3.76
C LEU A 335 7.78 -7.07 4.00
N ARG A 336 8.22 -7.08 5.27
CA ARG A 336 9.63 -7.22 5.70
C ARG A 336 10.54 -6.16 5.09
N PHE A 337 10.07 -4.93 4.99
CA PHE A 337 10.90 -3.81 4.61
C PHE A 337 11.65 -3.28 5.84
N ASN A 338 12.96 -3.52 5.88
CA ASN A 338 13.80 -3.15 7.02
C ASN A 338 14.40 -1.74 6.90
N ASP A 339 14.13 -1.04 5.78
CA ASP A 339 14.75 0.25 5.47
C ASP A 339 13.76 1.41 5.30
N ARG A 340 12.48 1.20 5.59
CA ARG A 340 11.40 2.18 5.42
C ARG A 340 10.24 1.97 6.41
N GLY A 341 9.20 2.82 6.35
CA GLY A 341 8.05 2.78 7.25
C GLY A 341 8.31 3.40 8.63
N ARG A 342 9.54 3.86 8.90
CA ARG A 342 9.93 4.58 10.12
C ARG A 342 10.94 5.67 9.83
N ILE A 343 11.05 6.66 10.72
CA ILE A 343 12.11 7.67 10.70
C ILE A 343 13.17 7.30 11.73
N SER A 344 14.28 6.73 11.27
CA SER A 344 15.44 6.44 12.12
C SER A 344 16.73 6.43 11.32
N LEU A 345 17.86 6.42 12.03
CA LEU A 345 19.20 6.39 11.43
C LEU A 345 19.34 5.20 10.46
N GLY A 346 19.84 5.48 9.24
CA GLY A 346 20.10 4.49 8.20
C GLY A 346 18.90 4.13 7.33
N MET A 347 17.67 4.50 7.73
CA MET A 347 16.47 4.28 6.93
C MET A 347 16.51 5.10 5.63
N ARG A 348 15.78 4.64 4.61
CA ARG A 348 15.54 5.39 3.39
C ARG A 348 14.87 6.72 3.74
N ALA A 349 15.29 7.78 3.11
CA ALA A 349 14.74 9.11 3.34
C ALA A 349 13.42 9.28 2.57
N ASP A 350 12.41 8.55 2.98
CA ASP A 350 11.03 8.60 2.50
C ASP A 350 10.21 9.33 3.58
N LEU A 351 9.89 10.60 3.33
CA LEU A 351 9.37 11.50 4.34
C LEU A 351 8.24 12.36 3.77
N VAL A 352 7.27 12.65 4.61
CA VAL A 352 6.14 13.53 4.28
C VAL A 352 6.03 14.63 5.32
N LEU A 353 5.99 15.88 4.88
CA LEU A 353 5.70 17.03 5.72
C LEU A 353 4.24 17.40 5.57
N LEU A 354 3.53 17.50 6.69
CA LEU A 354 2.11 17.82 6.74
C LEU A 354 1.88 19.32 6.95
N THR A 355 0.72 19.78 6.51
CA THR A 355 0.14 21.08 6.91
C THR A 355 -0.39 21.01 8.35
N GLU A 356 -0.83 22.12 8.91
CA GLU A 356 -1.45 22.18 10.25
C GLU A 356 -2.75 21.37 10.35
N ASP A 357 -3.49 21.25 9.25
CA ASP A 357 -4.71 20.44 9.14
C ASP A 357 -4.46 19.01 8.65
N HIS A 358 -3.20 18.55 8.74
CA HIS A 358 -2.73 17.20 8.40
C HIS A 358 -2.86 16.80 6.93
N ALA A 359 -2.97 17.76 6.01
CA ALA A 359 -2.87 17.47 4.58
C ALA A 359 -1.40 17.28 4.13
N ILE A 360 -1.20 16.56 3.03
CA ILE A 360 0.13 16.38 2.43
C ILE A 360 0.63 17.71 1.87
N ARG A 361 1.76 18.19 2.37
CA ARG A 361 2.38 19.43 1.91
C ARG A 361 3.61 19.18 1.03
N ASP A 362 4.58 18.45 1.57
CA ASP A 362 5.81 18.14 0.87
C ASP A 362 6.10 16.65 0.97
N VAL A 363 6.66 16.06 -0.08
CA VAL A 363 7.00 14.64 -0.12
C VAL A 363 8.44 14.47 -0.60
N ILE A 364 9.22 13.74 0.18
CA ILE A 364 10.59 13.33 -0.12
C ILE A 364 10.58 11.82 -0.33
N VAL A 365 11.06 11.34 -1.47
CA VAL A 365 11.24 9.93 -1.77
C VAL A 365 12.71 9.66 -2.08
N GLY A 366 13.32 8.75 -1.31
CA GLY A 366 14.74 8.47 -1.46
C GLY A 366 15.64 9.72 -1.33
N GLY A 367 15.26 10.68 -0.50
CA GLY A 367 15.98 11.93 -0.28
C GLY A 367 15.81 12.99 -1.37
N GLN A 368 14.92 12.75 -2.34
CA GLN A 368 14.58 13.70 -3.40
C GLN A 368 13.18 14.26 -3.20
N TRP A 369 13.01 15.57 -3.41
CA TRP A 369 11.71 16.21 -3.35
C TRP A 369 10.88 15.81 -4.55
N HIS A 370 9.76 15.15 -4.31
CA HIS A 370 8.76 14.82 -5.33
C HIS A 370 7.58 15.79 -5.32
N VAL A 371 7.22 16.29 -4.15
CA VAL A 371 6.17 17.31 -3.98
C VAL A 371 6.72 18.44 -3.12
N ARG A 372 6.41 19.68 -3.48
CA ARG A 372 6.70 20.89 -2.73
C ARG A 372 5.47 21.80 -2.72
N ASP A 373 5.10 22.27 -1.53
CA ASP A 373 3.92 23.13 -1.33
C ASP A 373 2.66 22.58 -2.03
N GLY A 374 2.42 21.27 -1.89
CA GLY A 374 1.29 20.56 -2.50
C GLY A 374 1.36 20.36 -4.02
N GLN A 375 2.48 20.73 -4.66
CA GLN A 375 2.66 20.60 -6.10
C GLN A 375 3.76 19.59 -6.46
N PRO A 376 3.49 18.62 -7.38
CA PRO A 376 4.49 17.70 -7.84
C PRO A 376 5.61 18.43 -8.61
N VAL A 377 6.85 18.31 -8.13
CA VAL A 377 8.07 18.89 -8.74
C VAL A 377 8.85 17.84 -9.53
N ILE A 378 8.65 16.54 -9.23
CA ILE A 378 9.06 15.42 -10.08
C ILE A 378 7.81 14.78 -10.64
N ARG A 379 7.80 14.59 -11.95
CA ARG A 379 6.69 14.01 -12.73
C ARG A 379 7.19 12.87 -13.58
N GLY A 380 6.31 11.93 -13.87
CA GLY A 380 6.60 10.89 -14.86
C GLY A 380 6.80 11.46 -16.26
N GLN A 381 7.52 10.70 -17.10
CA GLN A 381 7.93 11.14 -18.44
C GLN A 381 6.76 11.64 -19.34
N PHE A 382 5.57 11.10 -19.14
CA PHE A 382 4.39 11.40 -19.96
C PHE A 382 3.32 12.20 -19.20
N GLU A 383 3.66 12.72 -18.04
CA GLU A 383 2.77 13.61 -17.30
C GLU A 383 2.81 15.01 -17.86
N PRO A 384 1.65 15.70 -18.00
CA PRO A 384 1.63 17.07 -18.48
C PRO A 384 2.41 17.98 -17.52
N ALA A 385 3.21 18.88 -18.07
CA ALA A 385 3.77 19.99 -17.28
C ALA A 385 2.60 20.82 -16.72
N ASN A 386 2.79 21.38 -15.50
CA ASN A 386 1.81 22.35 -15.00
C ASN A 386 1.61 23.42 -16.05
N ALA A 387 0.35 23.67 -16.45
CA ALA A 387 0.05 24.88 -17.19
C ALA A 387 0.51 26.06 -16.33
N SER A 388 1.48 26.84 -16.81
CA SER A 388 1.89 28.06 -16.14
C SER A 388 0.66 28.93 -15.92
N PRO A 389 0.40 29.49 -14.73
CA PRO A 389 -0.69 30.43 -14.55
C PRO A 389 -0.29 31.77 -15.16
N SER A 390 -0.28 31.83 -16.49
CA SER A 390 -0.22 33.09 -17.25
C SER A 390 -0.35 32.75 -18.72
N GLU A 391 -1.55 32.95 -19.21
CA GLU A 391 -1.88 33.53 -20.52
C GLU A 391 -3.42 33.51 -20.69
N SER A 392 -4.11 34.18 -19.77
CA SER A 392 -5.43 34.74 -20.05
C SER A 392 -5.24 36.24 -20.23
N SER A 393 -4.88 36.63 -21.43
CA SER A 393 -5.04 37.98 -21.94
C SER A 393 -6.36 38.07 -22.72
#